data_f6b7f256748096a716d76504cd0d22ec
#
_entry.id   f6b7f256748096a716d76504cd0d22ec
#
_cell.length_a   1.000
_cell.length_b   1.000
_cell.length_c   1.000
_cell.angle_alpha   90.00
_cell.angle_beta   90.00
_cell.angle_gamma   90.00
#
_symmetry.space_group_name_H-M   'P 1'
#
loop_
_entity.id
_entity.type
_entity.pdbx_description
1 polymer ?
#
loop_
_entity_poly.entity_id
_entity_poly.type
_entity_poly.pdbx_seq_one_letter_code
_entity_poly.pdbx_strand_id
1 'polypeptide(L)'
;VNLVHLLSPMTVWARYGSQSPLKVLMWNHMAGSALTVAPSINSIKDLGGKTVAIPFWYSIHNVVLQYLLRENGLEVTEQATPTAKQVKLVVMAPSDMTPALAANSIAGFIVAEPFNASAEQLGVGKVLRFTADVWRDHACCVSVMHSRDVEQRPEWTQKVVNALVKAQLWTQEHRVQTAALLSASGEHKYTPHLEPVLQKVLAPNSKDWQGYIDRGVIRHPDWQQSRIDFQPYPYASYTEKLVQMLQQTYIAGQHDFLAKLDPQTVAKELVDDRFVRQAILSTQSQAKFNIPDSFSRQETLVV
;
A
#
# COMPACT_ATOMS: atom_id res chain seq x y z
N VAL A 1 -18.29 -5.66 13.60
CA VAL A 1 -17.17 -6.26 12.84
C VAL A 1 -16.01 -6.48 13.79
N ASN A 2 -15.46 -7.71 13.83
CA ASN A 2 -14.41 -8.08 14.78
C ASN A 2 -13.00 -7.94 14.19
N LEU A 3 -12.86 -8.17 12.89
CA LEU A 3 -11.62 -8.04 12.13
C LEU A 3 -11.89 -7.21 10.86
N VAL A 4 -11.00 -6.29 10.55
CA VAL A 4 -11.05 -5.48 9.32
C VAL A 4 -9.65 -5.38 8.73
N HIS A 5 -9.57 -5.37 7.40
CA HIS A 5 -8.38 -5.01 6.67
C HIS A 5 -8.51 -3.56 6.19
N LEU A 6 -7.59 -2.70 6.62
CA LEU A 6 -7.60 -1.27 6.32
C LEU A 6 -6.29 -0.84 5.64
N LEU A 7 -6.35 0.23 4.86
CA LEU A 7 -5.15 0.96 4.46
C LEU A 7 -4.41 1.43 5.73
N SER A 8 -3.11 1.24 5.79
CA SER A 8 -2.33 1.52 7.01
C SER A 8 -2.53 2.95 7.57
N PRO A 9 -2.60 4.03 6.77
CA PRO A 9 -2.88 5.37 7.29
C PRO A 9 -4.30 5.55 7.85
N MET A 10 -5.28 4.79 7.34
CA MET A 10 -6.65 4.83 7.89
C MET A 10 -6.71 4.41 9.36
N THR A 11 -5.78 3.59 9.83
CA THR A 11 -5.74 3.16 11.22
C THR A 11 -5.41 4.32 12.16
N VAL A 12 -4.55 5.24 11.73
CA VAL A 12 -4.22 6.46 12.47
C VAL A 12 -5.44 7.38 12.55
N TRP A 13 -6.12 7.61 11.42
CA TRP A 13 -7.36 8.38 11.41
C TRP A 13 -8.46 7.74 12.26
N ALA A 14 -8.70 6.44 12.10
CA ALA A 14 -9.73 5.73 12.86
C ALA A 14 -9.45 5.77 14.37
N ARG A 15 -8.20 5.57 14.80
CA ARG A 15 -7.83 5.55 16.22
C ARG A 15 -7.85 6.94 16.85
N TYR A 16 -7.30 7.95 16.19
CA TYR A 16 -7.06 9.27 16.78
C TYR A 16 -8.01 10.35 16.26
N GLY A 17 -8.44 10.27 15.00
CA GLY A 17 -9.43 11.19 14.44
C GLY A 17 -10.87 10.82 14.80
N SER A 18 -11.22 9.54 14.67
CA SER A 18 -12.57 9.02 14.99
C SER A 18 -12.68 8.39 16.37
N GLN A 19 -11.59 8.33 17.13
CA GLN A 19 -11.51 7.74 18.48
C GLN A 19 -11.99 6.27 18.55
N SER A 20 -11.85 5.52 17.46
CA SER A 20 -12.22 4.12 17.41
C SER A 20 -11.20 3.27 18.18
N PRO A 21 -11.62 2.45 19.17
CA PRO A 21 -10.69 1.65 19.98
C PRO A 21 -10.23 0.41 19.21
N LEU A 22 -9.20 0.55 18.40
CA LEU A 22 -8.63 -0.52 17.58
C LEU A 22 -7.13 -0.73 17.83
N LYS A 23 -6.66 -1.91 17.46
CA LYS A 23 -5.24 -2.29 17.43
C LYS A 23 -4.88 -2.85 16.05
N VAL A 24 -3.73 -2.46 15.54
CA VAL A 24 -3.06 -3.10 14.40
C VAL A 24 -2.36 -4.35 14.90
N LEU A 25 -2.72 -5.52 14.36
CA LEU A 25 -2.17 -6.80 14.78
C LEU A 25 -1.08 -7.32 13.85
N MET A 26 -1.21 -7.02 12.55
CA MET A 26 -0.25 -7.48 11.55
C MET A 26 -0.43 -6.72 10.23
N TRP A 27 0.57 -6.80 9.38
CA TRP A 27 0.47 -6.36 7.99
C TRP A 27 -0.16 -7.45 7.12
N ASN A 28 -0.92 -7.02 6.11
CA ASN A 28 -1.49 -7.95 5.12
C ASN A 28 -0.53 -8.19 3.97
N HIS A 29 0.08 -7.11 3.48
CA HIS A 29 1.08 -7.15 2.42
C HIS A 29 1.95 -5.90 2.44
N MET A 30 3.13 -6.04 1.85
CA MET A 30 4.05 -4.95 1.55
C MET A 30 3.94 -4.54 0.09
N ALA A 31 4.32 -3.31 -0.23
CA ALA A 31 4.29 -2.82 -1.60
C ALA A 31 2.90 -2.95 -2.25
N GLY A 32 2.82 -3.49 -3.45
CA GLY A 32 1.55 -3.78 -4.13
C GLY A 32 0.83 -2.54 -4.62
N SER A 33 1.56 -1.47 -4.98
CA SER A 33 0.98 -0.22 -5.45
C SER A 33 1.90 0.49 -6.43
N ALA A 34 1.32 1.26 -7.33
CA ALA A 34 2.08 2.06 -8.30
C ALA A 34 1.36 3.36 -8.67
N LEU A 35 2.16 4.34 -9.09
CA LEU A 35 1.70 5.50 -9.84
C LEU A 35 1.63 5.11 -11.31
N THR A 36 0.42 5.00 -11.82
CA THR A 36 0.10 4.71 -13.23
C THR A 36 -0.38 5.97 -13.90
N VAL A 37 0.14 6.27 -15.08
CA VAL A 37 -0.10 7.52 -15.79
C VAL A 37 -0.47 7.27 -17.26
N ALA A 38 -1.07 8.28 -17.90
CA ALA A 38 -1.31 8.27 -19.32
C ALA A 38 0.00 8.08 -20.12
N PRO A 39 -0.02 7.45 -21.30
CA PRO A 39 1.19 7.17 -22.08
C PRO A 39 2.05 8.41 -22.40
N SER A 40 1.45 9.60 -22.47
CA SER A 40 2.13 10.88 -22.73
C SER A 40 2.94 11.43 -21.55
N ILE A 41 2.73 10.95 -20.34
CA ILE A 41 3.44 11.39 -19.13
C ILE A 41 4.72 10.57 -18.99
N ASN A 42 5.88 11.20 -18.92
CA ASN A 42 7.18 10.53 -18.86
C ASN A 42 7.97 10.79 -17.56
N SER A 43 7.57 11.79 -16.79
CA SER A 43 8.19 12.15 -15.53
C SER A 43 7.17 12.63 -14.51
N ILE A 44 7.56 12.68 -13.23
CA ILE A 44 6.73 13.26 -12.18
C ILE A 44 6.42 14.74 -12.48
N LYS A 45 7.37 15.47 -13.05
CA LYS A 45 7.19 16.91 -13.40
C LYS A 45 6.10 17.13 -14.45
N ASP A 46 5.86 16.17 -15.33
CA ASP A 46 4.80 16.26 -16.36
C ASP A 46 3.38 16.21 -15.77
N LEU A 47 3.25 15.90 -14.48
CA LEU A 47 1.98 15.94 -13.74
C LEU A 47 1.57 17.37 -13.36
N GLY A 48 2.46 18.35 -13.47
CA GLY A 48 2.15 19.76 -13.25
C GLY A 48 1.01 20.22 -14.17
N GLY A 49 0.01 20.89 -13.60
CA GLY A 49 -1.21 21.31 -14.29
C GLY A 49 -2.22 20.20 -14.54
N LYS A 50 -2.01 19.00 -13.97
CA LYS A 50 -2.85 17.81 -14.23
C LYS A 50 -3.65 17.38 -13.01
N THR A 51 -4.61 16.48 -13.26
CA THR A 51 -5.41 15.82 -12.22
C THR A 51 -4.91 14.37 -12.04
N VAL A 52 -4.67 13.98 -10.79
CA VAL A 52 -4.26 12.62 -10.40
C VAL A 52 -5.26 12.09 -9.37
N ALA A 53 -5.70 10.85 -9.56
CA ALA A 53 -6.62 10.20 -8.63
C ALA A 53 -5.88 9.43 -7.53
N ILE A 54 -6.45 9.49 -6.32
CA ILE A 54 -6.06 8.72 -5.15
C ILE A 54 -7.27 7.94 -4.62
N PRO A 55 -7.09 6.77 -3.97
CA PRO A 55 -8.24 6.00 -3.48
C PRO A 55 -8.89 6.63 -2.25
N PHE A 56 -8.09 7.30 -1.43
CA PHE A 56 -8.56 7.96 -0.21
C PHE A 56 -7.49 8.91 0.36
N TRP A 57 -7.89 9.94 1.09
CA TRP A 57 -6.97 10.90 1.70
C TRP A 57 -6.02 10.23 2.71
N TYR A 58 -6.54 9.35 3.58
CA TYR A 58 -5.75 8.55 4.52
C TYR A 58 -5.32 7.23 3.88
N SER A 59 -4.55 7.30 2.80
CA SER A 59 -3.96 6.15 2.11
C SER A 59 -2.45 6.30 1.99
N ILE A 60 -1.74 5.18 2.01
CA ILE A 60 -0.29 5.16 1.74
C ILE A 60 0.00 5.71 0.33
N HIS A 61 -0.94 5.54 -0.59
CA HIS A 61 -0.88 6.06 -1.95
C HIS A 61 -0.77 7.59 -1.95
N ASN A 62 -1.64 8.27 -1.18
CA ASN A 62 -1.59 9.73 -1.04
C ASN A 62 -0.28 10.20 -0.40
N VAL A 63 0.16 9.51 0.65
CA VAL A 63 1.42 9.83 1.36
C VAL A 63 2.62 9.74 0.42
N VAL A 64 2.76 8.63 -0.31
CA VAL A 64 3.88 8.41 -1.23
C VAL A 64 3.80 9.33 -2.44
N LEU A 65 2.60 9.55 -3.01
CA LEU A 65 2.42 10.49 -4.13
C LEU A 65 2.85 11.89 -3.74
N GLN A 66 2.38 12.41 -2.62
CA GLN A 66 2.73 13.77 -2.21
C GLN A 66 4.21 13.92 -1.85
N TYR A 67 4.84 12.86 -1.32
CA TYR A 67 6.29 12.84 -1.15
C TYR A 67 7.00 12.98 -2.51
N LEU A 68 6.62 12.17 -3.51
CA LEU A 68 7.15 12.26 -4.87
C LEU A 68 6.94 13.65 -5.49
N LEU A 69 5.75 14.22 -5.33
CA LEU A 69 5.42 15.54 -5.88
C LEU A 69 6.31 16.63 -5.27
N ARG A 70 6.42 16.68 -3.93
CA ARG A 70 7.27 17.68 -3.23
C ARG A 70 8.72 17.61 -3.66
N GLU A 71 9.30 16.41 -3.72
CA GLU A 71 10.69 16.19 -4.13
C GLU A 71 10.94 16.59 -5.61
N ASN A 72 9.88 16.71 -6.40
CA ASN A 72 9.96 17.17 -7.79
C ASN A 72 9.49 18.64 -7.96
N GLY A 73 9.29 19.37 -6.86
CA GLY A 73 8.91 20.78 -6.89
C GLY A 73 7.45 21.04 -7.28
N LEU A 74 6.57 20.05 -7.07
CA LEU A 74 5.14 20.14 -7.31
C LEU A 74 4.36 20.20 -6.00
N GLU A 75 3.32 21.01 -5.97
CA GLU A 75 2.41 21.18 -4.85
C GLU A 75 1.05 20.56 -5.16
N VAL A 76 0.33 20.15 -4.12
CA VAL A 76 -1.04 19.63 -4.24
C VAL A 76 -2.03 20.77 -4.15
N THR A 77 -3.11 20.68 -4.94
CA THR A 77 -4.22 21.62 -4.90
C THR A 77 -5.57 20.92 -5.10
N GLU A 78 -6.62 21.50 -4.56
CA GLU A 78 -8.01 21.15 -4.86
C GLU A 78 -8.67 22.13 -5.87
N GLN A 79 -7.93 23.16 -6.30
CA GLN A 79 -8.45 24.13 -7.26
C GLN A 79 -8.86 23.44 -8.58
N ALA A 80 -9.91 23.96 -9.20
CA ALA A 80 -10.43 23.39 -10.45
C ALA A 80 -9.37 23.41 -11.56
N THR A 81 -8.55 24.46 -11.62
CA THR A 81 -7.50 24.62 -12.62
C THR A 81 -6.13 24.73 -11.91
N PRO A 82 -5.37 23.62 -11.82
CA PRO A 82 -4.03 23.67 -11.24
C PRO A 82 -3.05 24.43 -12.17
N THR A 83 -2.10 25.12 -11.58
CA THR A 83 -0.98 25.73 -12.30
C THR A 83 0.05 24.67 -12.71
N ALA A 84 1.01 25.02 -13.57
CA ALA A 84 2.09 24.12 -13.98
C ALA A 84 2.97 23.58 -12.81
N LYS A 85 2.91 24.23 -11.62
CA LYS A 85 3.58 23.77 -10.40
C LYS A 85 2.65 23.02 -9.43
N GLN A 86 1.40 22.83 -9.81
CA GLN A 86 0.39 22.22 -8.96
C GLN A 86 -0.19 20.96 -9.59
N VAL A 87 -0.54 19.98 -8.77
CA VAL A 87 -1.26 18.77 -9.16
C VAL A 87 -2.58 18.75 -8.40
N LYS A 88 -3.67 18.65 -9.15
CA LYS A 88 -5.00 18.47 -8.54
C LYS A 88 -5.17 17.03 -8.11
N LEU A 89 -5.47 16.81 -6.84
CA LEU A 89 -5.83 15.47 -6.35
C LEU A 89 -7.35 15.31 -6.29
N VAL A 90 -7.82 14.13 -6.69
CA VAL A 90 -9.23 13.74 -6.59
C VAL A 90 -9.33 12.35 -5.97
N VAL A 91 -10.28 12.18 -5.05
CA VAL A 91 -10.59 10.86 -4.50
C VAL A 91 -11.50 10.12 -5.49
N MET A 92 -11.14 8.89 -5.84
CA MET A 92 -11.87 8.08 -6.81
C MET A 92 -11.84 6.60 -6.38
N ALA A 93 -12.94 5.88 -6.60
CA ALA A 93 -12.95 4.44 -6.38
C ALA A 93 -11.95 3.75 -7.31
N PRO A 94 -11.18 2.75 -6.84
CA PRO A 94 -10.15 2.08 -7.66
C PRO A 94 -10.69 1.51 -8.98
N SER A 95 -11.94 1.01 -8.99
CA SER A 95 -12.62 0.51 -10.20
C SER A 95 -12.82 1.56 -11.27
N ASP A 96 -12.92 2.84 -10.89
CA ASP A 96 -13.22 3.94 -11.81
C ASP A 96 -11.95 4.59 -12.38
N MET A 97 -10.78 4.32 -11.77
CA MET A 97 -9.52 4.97 -12.15
C MET A 97 -9.06 4.61 -13.56
N THR A 98 -9.10 3.33 -13.91
CA THR A 98 -8.70 2.87 -15.27
C THR A 98 -9.63 3.42 -16.36
N PRO A 99 -10.97 3.37 -16.23
CA PRO A 99 -11.87 4.06 -17.16
C PRO A 99 -11.64 5.57 -17.24
N ALA A 100 -11.43 6.25 -16.12
CA ALA A 100 -11.17 7.69 -16.11
C ALA A 100 -9.85 8.07 -16.81
N LEU A 101 -8.80 7.24 -16.65
CA LEU A 101 -7.54 7.41 -17.37
C LEU A 101 -7.72 7.20 -18.87
N ALA A 102 -8.46 6.17 -19.29
CA ALA A 102 -8.77 5.89 -20.70
C ALA A 102 -9.57 7.02 -21.34
N ALA A 103 -10.47 7.65 -20.59
CA ALA A 103 -11.27 8.80 -21.03
C ALA A 103 -10.50 10.14 -20.99
N ASN A 104 -9.23 10.15 -20.57
CA ASN A 104 -8.42 11.34 -20.33
C ASN A 104 -9.04 12.33 -19.30
N SER A 105 -9.90 11.85 -18.42
CA SER A 105 -10.47 12.66 -17.33
C SER A 105 -9.46 12.90 -16.20
N ILE A 106 -8.46 12.03 -16.08
CA ILE A 106 -7.30 12.14 -15.20
C ILE A 106 -6.02 11.86 -15.99
N ALA A 107 -4.89 12.41 -15.58
CA ALA A 107 -3.59 12.15 -16.18
C ALA A 107 -2.87 10.94 -15.58
N GLY A 108 -3.31 10.52 -14.40
CA GLY A 108 -2.77 9.36 -13.70
C GLY A 108 -3.55 9.06 -12.43
N PHE A 109 -3.20 7.94 -11.83
CA PHE A 109 -3.70 7.52 -10.53
C PHE A 109 -2.63 6.76 -9.77
N ILE A 110 -2.73 6.75 -8.45
CA ILE A 110 -1.90 5.91 -7.59
C ILE A 110 -2.81 5.04 -6.74
N VAL A 111 -2.65 3.73 -6.83
CA VAL A 111 -3.58 2.77 -6.22
C VAL A 111 -2.90 1.41 -6.00
N ALA A 112 -3.52 0.59 -5.13
CA ALA A 112 -3.12 -0.80 -4.96
C ALA A 112 -3.33 -1.63 -6.23
N GLU A 113 -2.53 -2.70 -6.39
CA GLU A 113 -2.77 -3.71 -7.42
C GLU A 113 -4.11 -4.44 -7.16
N PRO A 114 -4.75 -4.97 -8.22
CA PRO A 114 -4.23 -5.16 -9.58
C PRO A 114 -4.65 -4.08 -10.60
N PHE A 115 -5.15 -2.93 -10.17
CA PHE A 115 -5.66 -1.89 -11.07
C PHE A 115 -4.57 -1.30 -11.97
N ASN A 116 -3.33 -1.19 -11.48
CA ASN A 116 -2.18 -0.73 -12.27
C ASN A 116 -1.86 -1.73 -13.39
N ALA A 117 -1.79 -3.02 -13.04
CA ALA A 117 -1.57 -4.09 -14.00
C ALA A 117 -2.69 -4.17 -15.04
N SER A 118 -3.95 -3.91 -14.64
CA SER A 118 -5.10 -3.85 -15.55
C SER A 118 -4.97 -2.70 -16.56
N ALA A 119 -4.59 -1.50 -16.12
CA ALA A 119 -4.40 -0.35 -17.01
C ALA A 119 -3.28 -0.59 -18.04
N GLU A 120 -2.19 -1.24 -17.62
CA GLU A 120 -1.12 -1.64 -18.55
C GLU A 120 -1.58 -2.71 -19.52
N GLN A 121 -2.34 -3.73 -19.06
CA GLN A 121 -2.87 -4.80 -19.90
C GLN A 121 -3.82 -4.27 -20.97
N LEU A 122 -4.61 -3.25 -20.66
CA LEU A 122 -5.50 -2.57 -21.58
C LEU A 122 -4.79 -1.55 -22.48
N GLY A 123 -3.50 -1.26 -22.24
CA GLY A 123 -2.73 -0.28 -23.00
C GLY A 123 -3.16 1.18 -22.78
N VAL A 124 -3.97 1.46 -21.74
CA VAL A 124 -4.48 2.82 -21.46
C VAL A 124 -3.59 3.61 -20.52
N GLY A 125 -2.67 2.92 -19.84
CA GLY A 125 -1.71 3.54 -18.91
C GLY A 125 -0.39 2.77 -18.84
N LYS A 126 0.60 3.42 -18.27
CA LYS A 126 1.90 2.83 -17.95
C LYS A 126 2.28 3.13 -16.51
N VAL A 127 2.94 2.20 -15.84
CA VAL A 127 3.53 2.45 -14.52
C VAL A 127 4.70 3.43 -14.68
N LEU A 128 4.64 4.53 -13.95
CA LEU A 128 5.69 5.54 -13.88
C LEU A 128 6.63 5.26 -12.70
N ARG A 129 6.08 4.81 -11.56
CA ARG A 129 6.85 4.50 -10.36
C ARG A 129 6.12 3.48 -9.49
N PHE A 130 6.81 2.46 -8.99
CA PHE A 130 6.29 1.61 -7.93
C PHE A 130 6.49 2.28 -6.56
N THR A 131 5.51 2.15 -5.68
CA THR A 131 5.59 2.76 -4.34
C THR A 131 6.69 2.17 -3.48
N ALA A 132 6.98 0.86 -3.63
CA ALA A 132 8.06 0.19 -2.92
C ALA A 132 9.46 0.63 -3.37
N ASP A 133 9.58 1.21 -4.57
CA ASP A 133 10.82 1.80 -5.06
C ASP A 133 11.01 3.25 -4.56
N VAL A 134 10.07 3.77 -3.78
CA VAL A 134 10.10 5.06 -3.10
C VAL A 134 10.22 4.87 -1.59
N TRP A 135 9.40 4.00 -1.02
CA TRP A 135 9.45 3.61 0.39
C TRP A 135 9.61 2.09 0.47
N ARG A 136 10.84 1.67 0.77
CA ARG A 136 11.21 0.26 0.81
C ARG A 136 10.33 -0.51 1.78
N ASP A 137 9.75 -1.63 1.31
CA ASP A 137 8.99 -2.58 2.12
C ASP A 137 7.86 -1.96 2.97
N HIS A 138 7.26 -0.86 2.49
CA HIS A 138 6.15 -0.23 3.22
C HIS A 138 4.92 -1.13 3.27
N ALA A 139 4.17 -1.09 4.37
CA ALA A 139 2.86 -1.71 4.41
C ALA A 139 1.86 -0.91 3.56
N CYS A 140 1.01 -1.60 2.81
CA CYS A 140 -0.17 -0.97 2.20
C CYS A 140 -1.39 -1.15 3.10
N CYS A 141 -1.77 -2.40 3.36
CA CYS A 141 -2.91 -2.74 4.20
C CYS A 141 -2.49 -3.52 5.43
N VAL A 142 -3.27 -3.35 6.50
CA VAL A 142 -3.04 -3.99 7.79
C VAL A 142 -4.32 -4.61 8.33
N SER A 143 -4.16 -5.64 9.17
CA SER A 143 -5.28 -6.26 9.90
C SER A 143 -5.46 -5.60 11.25
N VAL A 144 -6.66 -5.16 11.52
CA VAL A 144 -7.05 -4.51 12.77
C VAL A 144 -8.20 -5.22 13.45
N MET A 145 -8.18 -5.20 14.77
CA MET A 145 -9.28 -5.64 15.63
C MET A 145 -9.65 -4.57 16.64
N HIS A 146 -10.87 -4.63 17.14
CA HIS A 146 -11.31 -3.81 18.25
C HIS A 146 -10.53 -4.18 19.51
N SER A 147 -10.02 -3.18 20.26
CA SER A 147 -9.17 -3.40 21.46
C SER A 147 -9.79 -4.36 22.47
N ARG A 148 -11.13 -4.26 22.69
CA ARG A 148 -11.86 -5.15 23.57
C ARG A 148 -11.75 -6.63 23.15
N ASP A 149 -11.83 -6.94 21.84
CA ASP A 149 -11.72 -8.32 21.37
C ASP A 149 -10.28 -8.85 21.56
N VAL A 150 -9.29 -7.99 21.34
CA VAL A 150 -7.88 -8.32 21.59
C VAL A 150 -7.62 -8.68 23.07
N GLU A 151 -8.23 -7.91 23.98
CA GLU A 151 -8.06 -8.08 25.43
C GLU A 151 -8.89 -9.23 26.00
N GLN A 152 -10.16 -9.34 25.58
CA GLN A 152 -11.11 -10.29 26.17
C GLN A 152 -11.15 -11.64 25.46
N ARG A 153 -10.59 -11.73 24.23
CA ARG A 153 -10.60 -12.95 23.40
C ARG A 153 -9.21 -13.27 22.81
N PRO A 154 -8.14 -13.31 23.65
CA PRO A 154 -6.76 -13.45 23.15
C PRO A 154 -6.52 -14.77 22.41
N GLU A 155 -7.14 -15.87 22.84
CA GLU A 155 -7.01 -17.16 22.15
C GLU A 155 -7.65 -17.14 20.75
N TRP A 156 -8.81 -16.50 20.61
CA TRP A 156 -9.45 -16.33 19.31
C TRP A 156 -8.61 -15.41 18.40
N THR A 157 -8.11 -14.30 18.94
CA THR A 157 -7.22 -13.38 18.24
C THR A 157 -5.98 -14.11 17.73
N GLN A 158 -5.35 -14.95 18.57
CA GLN A 158 -4.19 -15.74 18.16
C GLN A 158 -4.51 -16.72 17.02
N LYS A 159 -5.66 -17.41 17.10
CA LYS A 159 -6.07 -18.34 16.02
C LYS A 159 -6.27 -17.62 14.68
N VAL A 160 -6.87 -16.43 14.71
CA VAL A 160 -7.07 -15.61 13.50
C VAL A 160 -5.73 -15.17 12.93
N VAL A 161 -4.84 -14.62 13.75
CA VAL A 161 -3.51 -14.18 13.30
C VAL A 161 -2.69 -15.36 12.76
N ASN A 162 -2.74 -16.52 13.42
CA ASN A 162 -2.08 -17.74 12.94
C ASN A 162 -2.58 -18.16 11.54
N ALA A 163 -3.89 -18.06 11.30
CA ALA A 163 -4.48 -18.39 10.00
C ALA A 163 -4.00 -17.42 8.91
N LEU A 164 -3.96 -16.12 9.21
CA LEU A 164 -3.49 -15.08 8.28
C LEU A 164 -2.00 -15.22 7.96
N VAL A 165 -1.15 -15.51 8.96
CA VAL A 165 0.30 -15.74 8.74
C VAL A 165 0.51 -16.98 7.87
N LYS A 166 -0.23 -18.07 8.11
CA LYS A 166 -0.17 -19.27 7.26
C LYS A 166 -0.63 -18.99 5.83
N ALA A 167 -1.68 -18.18 5.64
CA ALA A 167 -2.14 -17.78 4.33
C ALA A 167 -1.09 -16.96 3.56
N GLN A 168 -0.39 -16.05 4.24
CA GLN A 168 0.71 -15.29 3.62
C GLN A 168 1.87 -16.20 3.20
N LEU A 169 2.28 -17.13 4.05
CA LEU A 169 3.31 -18.13 3.71
C LEU A 169 2.91 -18.94 2.49
N TRP A 170 1.69 -19.46 2.50
CA TRP A 170 1.18 -20.25 1.37
C TRP A 170 1.18 -19.43 0.08
N THR A 171 0.73 -18.16 0.14
CA THR A 171 0.72 -17.25 -1.00
C THR A 171 2.12 -16.99 -1.55
N GLN A 172 3.12 -16.79 -0.70
CA GLN A 172 4.51 -16.61 -1.14
C GLN A 172 5.05 -17.85 -1.88
N GLU A 173 4.73 -19.02 -1.37
CA GLU A 173 5.19 -20.30 -1.94
C GLU A 173 4.40 -20.71 -3.20
N HIS A 174 3.18 -20.18 -3.39
CA HIS A 174 2.24 -20.60 -4.43
C HIS A 174 1.66 -19.43 -5.23
N ARG A 175 2.50 -18.46 -5.61
CA ARG A 175 2.07 -17.19 -6.24
C ARG A 175 1.22 -17.38 -7.51
N VAL A 176 1.60 -18.30 -8.38
CA VAL A 176 0.85 -18.62 -9.61
C VAL A 176 -0.51 -19.25 -9.29
N GLN A 177 -0.53 -20.21 -8.36
CA GLN A 177 -1.79 -20.83 -7.90
C GLN A 177 -2.68 -19.83 -7.21
N THR A 178 -2.12 -18.88 -6.44
CA THR A 178 -2.87 -17.79 -5.81
C THR A 178 -3.53 -16.91 -6.86
N ALA A 179 -2.83 -16.58 -7.96
CA ALA A 179 -3.42 -15.80 -9.05
C ALA A 179 -4.62 -16.51 -9.69
N ALA A 180 -4.50 -17.81 -9.97
CA ALA A 180 -5.59 -18.63 -10.50
C ALA A 180 -6.77 -18.70 -9.53
N LEU A 181 -6.52 -18.96 -8.23
CA LEU A 181 -7.53 -19.07 -7.20
C LEU A 181 -8.34 -17.77 -7.03
N LEU A 182 -7.67 -16.61 -7.06
CA LEU A 182 -8.30 -15.31 -6.86
C LEU A 182 -9.00 -14.78 -8.11
N SER A 183 -8.75 -15.32 -9.27
CA SER A 183 -9.23 -14.78 -10.55
C SER A 183 -10.74 -14.92 -10.76
N ALA A 184 -11.25 -14.16 -11.72
CA ALA A 184 -12.64 -14.24 -12.17
C ALA A 184 -12.99 -15.62 -12.78
N SER A 185 -12.00 -16.38 -13.24
CA SER A 185 -12.13 -17.77 -13.72
C SER A 185 -11.88 -18.82 -12.65
N GLY A 186 -11.43 -18.42 -11.45
CA GLY A 186 -11.23 -19.33 -10.33
C GLY A 186 -12.55 -19.93 -9.81
N GLU A 187 -12.47 -21.05 -9.10
CA GLU A 187 -13.65 -21.76 -8.58
C GLU A 187 -14.61 -20.87 -7.80
N HIS A 188 -14.06 -20.00 -6.94
CA HIS A 188 -14.86 -19.14 -6.07
C HIS A 188 -14.98 -17.69 -6.56
N LYS A 189 -14.31 -17.32 -7.66
CA LYS A 189 -14.38 -15.97 -8.28
C LYS A 189 -14.18 -14.85 -7.26
N TYR A 190 -13.15 -14.97 -6.41
CA TYR A 190 -12.90 -14.03 -5.30
C TYR A 190 -12.68 -12.60 -5.75
N THR A 191 -12.18 -12.38 -6.96
CA THR A 191 -12.03 -11.04 -7.54
C THR A 191 -12.57 -11.01 -8.98
N PRO A 192 -12.96 -9.84 -9.50
CA PRO A 192 -13.39 -9.70 -10.90
C PRO A 192 -12.23 -9.65 -11.89
N HIS A 193 -10.98 -9.79 -11.44
CA HIS A 193 -9.80 -9.63 -12.27
C HIS A 193 -9.45 -10.90 -13.04
N LEU A 194 -8.93 -10.71 -14.27
CA LEU A 194 -8.46 -11.81 -15.09
C LEU A 194 -7.18 -12.43 -14.52
N GLU A 195 -7.04 -13.73 -14.64
CA GLU A 195 -5.87 -14.46 -14.17
C GLU A 195 -4.52 -13.91 -14.69
N PRO A 196 -4.35 -13.58 -16.00
CA PRO A 196 -3.11 -12.99 -16.49
C PRO A 196 -2.73 -11.68 -15.80
N VAL A 197 -3.72 -10.85 -15.42
CA VAL A 197 -3.49 -9.62 -14.66
C VAL A 197 -2.96 -9.95 -13.26
N LEU A 198 -3.59 -10.91 -12.59
CA LEU A 198 -3.16 -11.34 -11.26
C LEU A 198 -1.79 -12.04 -11.27
N GLN A 199 -1.49 -12.82 -12.31
CA GLN A 199 -0.16 -13.40 -12.51
C GLN A 199 0.91 -12.31 -12.69
N LYS A 200 0.63 -11.26 -13.45
CA LYS A 200 1.53 -10.11 -13.60
C LYS A 200 1.85 -9.41 -12.27
N VAL A 201 0.90 -9.43 -11.33
CA VAL A 201 1.06 -8.85 -9.99
C VAL A 201 1.83 -9.77 -9.04
N LEU A 202 1.40 -11.03 -8.94
CA LEU A 202 1.89 -11.98 -7.94
C LEU A 202 3.17 -12.70 -8.36
N ALA A 203 3.31 -13.02 -9.64
CA ALA A 203 4.41 -13.78 -10.21
C ALA A 203 4.89 -13.16 -11.54
N PRO A 204 5.41 -11.91 -11.52
CA PRO A 204 5.87 -11.24 -12.72
C PRO A 204 7.01 -12.04 -13.36
N ASN A 205 7.00 -12.13 -14.69
CA ASN A 205 8.10 -12.77 -15.40
C ASN A 205 9.34 -11.85 -15.41
N SER A 206 10.52 -12.46 -15.52
CA SER A 206 11.80 -11.75 -15.44
C SER A 206 11.99 -10.71 -16.56
N LYS A 207 11.42 -10.94 -17.74
CA LYS A 207 11.52 -10.02 -18.89
C LYS A 207 10.71 -8.74 -18.63
N ASP A 208 9.49 -8.87 -18.11
CA ASP A 208 8.66 -7.70 -17.77
C ASP A 208 9.32 -6.90 -16.64
N TRP A 209 9.90 -7.61 -15.67
CA TRP A 209 10.58 -6.97 -14.54
C TRP A 209 11.83 -6.20 -14.99
N GLN A 210 12.67 -6.80 -15.83
CA GLN A 210 13.82 -6.13 -16.44
C GLN A 210 13.39 -4.90 -17.24
N GLY A 211 12.27 -4.99 -17.96
CA GLY A 211 11.72 -3.85 -18.70
C GLY A 211 11.34 -2.65 -17.83
N TYR A 212 10.95 -2.85 -16.56
CA TYR A 212 10.75 -1.73 -15.61
C TYR A 212 12.07 -1.11 -15.17
N ILE A 213 13.10 -1.92 -14.97
CA ILE A 213 14.45 -1.45 -14.62
C ILE A 213 15.01 -0.62 -15.77
N ASP A 214 14.98 -1.13 -16.98
CA ASP A 214 15.53 -0.49 -18.19
C ASP A 214 14.88 0.87 -18.49
N ARG A 215 13.59 1.03 -18.15
CA ARG A 215 12.87 2.29 -18.29
C ARG A 215 12.99 3.24 -17.09
N GLY A 216 13.72 2.85 -16.04
CA GLY A 216 13.88 3.64 -14.83
C GLY A 216 12.61 3.76 -13.96
N VAL A 217 11.64 2.86 -14.17
CA VAL A 217 10.47 2.72 -13.31
C VAL A 217 10.86 2.12 -11.96
N ILE A 218 11.78 1.17 -11.99
CA ILE A 218 12.48 0.61 -10.83
C ILE A 218 13.89 1.18 -10.82
N ARG A 219 14.24 1.93 -9.79
CA ARG A 219 15.57 2.54 -9.59
C ARG A 219 16.41 1.78 -8.56
N HIS A 220 15.75 0.97 -7.72
CA HIS A 220 16.38 0.15 -6.67
C HIS A 220 16.03 -1.33 -6.89
N PRO A 221 16.62 -2.00 -7.89
CA PRO A 221 16.23 -3.36 -8.27
C PRO A 221 16.52 -4.41 -7.18
N ASP A 222 17.36 -4.09 -6.21
CA ASP A 222 17.65 -4.91 -5.04
C ASP A 222 16.59 -4.81 -3.91
N TRP A 223 15.67 -3.84 -4.00
CA TRP A 223 14.66 -3.65 -2.95
C TRP A 223 13.45 -4.59 -3.09
N GLN A 224 13.06 -4.92 -4.31
CA GLN A 224 11.91 -5.75 -4.57
C GLN A 224 12.09 -6.59 -5.84
N GLN A 225 11.46 -7.76 -5.87
CA GLN A 225 11.46 -8.69 -7.02
C GLN A 225 10.07 -8.98 -7.57
N SER A 226 9.04 -8.36 -7.00
CA SER A 226 7.63 -8.51 -7.40
C SER A 226 6.87 -7.22 -7.11
N ARG A 227 5.69 -7.07 -7.74
CA ARG A 227 4.85 -5.88 -7.52
C ARG A 227 4.27 -5.84 -6.11
N ILE A 228 3.98 -7.00 -5.53
CA ILE A 228 3.44 -7.18 -4.19
C ILE A 228 4.22 -8.26 -3.46
N ASP A 229 4.47 -8.07 -2.17
CA ASP A 229 5.06 -9.10 -1.33
C ASP A 229 4.32 -9.21 0.01
N PHE A 230 4.63 -10.27 0.76
CA PHE A 230 3.93 -10.61 1.98
C PHE A 230 4.91 -10.70 3.14
N GLN A 231 4.66 -9.94 4.18
CA GLN A 231 5.39 -9.98 5.43
C GLN A 231 4.44 -9.46 6.52
N PRO A 232 4.19 -10.26 7.58
CA PRO A 232 3.12 -9.95 8.52
C PRO A 232 3.52 -9.01 9.66
N TYR A 233 4.81 -8.79 9.93
CA TYR A 233 5.26 -8.10 11.14
C TYR A 233 5.11 -6.58 11.05
N PRO A 234 4.37 -5.93 11.98
CA PRO A 234 4.08 -4.50 11.95
C PRO A 234 5.18 -3.70 12.68
N TYR A 235 6.29 -3.42 12.00
CA TYR A 235 7.40 -2.67 12.58
C TYR A 235 6.97 -1.32 13.19
N ALA A 236 7.41 -1.05 14.41
CA ALA A 236 7.17 0.22 15.08
C ALA A 236 7.76 1.40 14.29
N SER A 237 8.98 1.23 13.73
CA SER A 237 9.64 2.23 12.89
C SER A 237 8.79 2.68 11.70
N TYR A 238 8.05 1.73 11.08
CA TYR A 238 7.13 2.06 10.02
C TYR A 238 5.98 2.95 10.49
N THR A 239 5.35 2.61 11.64
CA THR A 239 4.26 3.39 12.19
C THR A 239 4.71 4.79 12.59
N GLU A 240 5.88 4.91 13.22
CA GLU A 240 6.51 6.20 13.55
C GLU A 240 6.73 7.04 12.29
N LYS A 241 7.34 6.45 11.26
CA LYS A 241 7.60 7.14 9.99
C LYS A 241 6.31 7.52 9.27
N LEU A 242 5.29 6.65 9.31
CA LEU A 242 3.98 6.93 8.72
C LEU A 242 3.32 8.15 9.35
N VAL A 243 3.36 8.27 10.69
CA VAL A 243 2.81 9.46 11.38
C VAL A 243 3.57 10.73 10.97
N GLN A 244 4.91 10.69 10.94
CA GLN A 244 5.72 11.82 10.46
C GLN A 244 5.37 12.24 9.03
N MET A 245 5.15 11.27 8.15
CA MET A 245 4.76 11.53 6.76
C MET A 245 3.34 12.10 6.66
N LEU A 246 2.39 11.57 7.45
CA LEU A 246 1.02 12.11 7.50
C LEU A 246 0.96 13.56 7.97
N GLN A 247 1.81 13.95 8.92
CA GLN A 247 1.93 15.35 9.38
C GLN A 247 2.39 16.31 8.28
N GLN A 248 3.01 15.78 7.22
CA GLN A 248 3.48 16.55 6.06
C GLN A 248 2.58 16.36 4.81
N THR A 249 1.54 15.54 4.92
CA THR A 249 0.66 15.21 3.80
C THR A 249 -0.59 16.05 3.84
N TYR A 250 -0.92 16.72 2.73
CA TYR A 250 -2.19 17.41 2.60
C TYR A 250 -3.35 16.42 2.61
N ILE A 251 -4.32 16.66 3.48
CA ILE A 251 -5.51 15.85 3.65
C ILE A 251 -6.71 16.80 3.70
N ALA A 252 -7.65 16.62 2.77
CA ALA A 252 -8.89 17.37 2.81
C ALA A 252 -9.78 16.90 3.99
N GLY A 253 -10.41 17.84 4.66
CA GLY A 253 -11.29 17.60 5.81
C GLY A 253 -10.53 17.55 7.14
N GLN A 254 -11.03 16.75 8.07
CA GLN A 254 -10.52 16.71 9.45
C GLN A 254 -9.13 16.06 9.54
N HIS A 255 -8.13 16.84 9.90
CA HIS A 255 -6.74 16.39 10.04
C HIS A 255 -5.96 17.08 11.16
N ASP A 256 -6.55 18.06 11.88
CA ASP A 256 -5.89 18.85 12.93
C ASP A 256 -5.32 18.01 14.06
N PHE A 257 -5.88 16.82 14.29
CA PHE A 257 -5.39 15.88 15.29
C PHE A 257 -3.97 15.37 14.97
N LEU A 258 -3.59 15.28 13.68
CA LEU A 258 -2.28 14.77 13.26
C LEU A 258 -1.13 15.59 13.84
N ALA A 259 -1.26 16.91 13.89
CA ALA A 259 -0.23 17.81 14.42
C ALA A 259 0.07 17.58 15.92
N LYS A 260 -0.85 16.95 16.64
CA LYS A 260 -0.74 16.65 18.08
C LYS A 260 -0.19 15.26 18.38
N LEU A 261 -0.01 14.42 17.37
CA LEU A 261 0.44 13.05 17.55
C LEU A 261 1.96 13.02 17.74
N ASP A 262 2.39 12.30 18.78
CA ASP A 262 3.77 11.87 18.92
C ASP A 262 3.95 10.52 18.21
N PRO A 263 4.83 10.41 17.21
CA PRO A 263 4.99 9.20 16.40
C PRO A 263 5.33 7.94 17.22
N GLN A 264 6.19 8.07 18.25
CA GLN A 264 6.61 6.95 19.06
C GLN A 264 5.45 6.46 19.96
N THR A 265 4.69 7.39 20.52
CA THR A 265 3.49 7.06 21.31
C THR A 265 2.46 6.36 20.43
N VAL A 266 2.22 6.85 19.21
CA VAL A 266 1.30 6.20 18.28
C VAL A 266 1.75 4.78 17.94
N ALA A 267 3.02 4.56 17.64
CA ALA A 267 3.52 3.21 17.34
C ALA A 267 3.29 2.24 18.50
N LYS A 268 3.55 2.69 19.74
CA LYS A 268 3.36 1.89 20.95
C LYS A 268 1.89 1.62 21.28
N GLU A 269 1.00 2.60 21.05
CA GLU A 269 -0.41 2.46 21.43
C GLU A 269 -1.24 1.78 20.35
N LEU A 270 -0.93 2.01 19.07
CA LEU A 270 -1.73 1.51 17.94
C LEU A 270 -1.41 0.05 17.62
N VAL A 271 -0.15 -0.37 17.74
CA VAL A 271 0.32 -1.70 17.35
C VAL A 271 0.31 -2.66 18.52
N ASP A 272 -0.18 -3.88 18.31
CA ASP A 272 -0.05 -5.02 19.23
C ASP A 272 0.56 -6.20 18.48
N ASP A 273 1.86 -6.33 18.52
CA ASP A 273 2.64 -7.33 17.77
C ASP A 273 2.75 -8.70 18.47
N ARG A 274 2.22 -8.86 19.68
CA ARG A 274 2.35 -10.09 20.47
C ARG A 274 1.88 -11.33 19.70
N PHE A 275 0.73 -11.23 19.08
CA PHE A 275 0.10 -12.36 18.40
C PHE A 275 0.82 -12.74 17.11
N VAL A 276 1.22 -11.76 16.29
CA VAL A 276 1.93 -12.04 15.05
C VAL A 276 3.35 -12.52 15.30
N ARG A 277 4.03 -11.99 16.30
CA ARG A 277 5.33 -12.49 16.76
C ARG A 277 5.26 -13.95 17.16
N GLN A 278 4.25 -14.32 17.96
CA GLN A 278 4.02 -15.72 18.35
C GLN A 278 3.71 -16.61 17.11
N ALA A 279 2.90 -16.12 16.18
CA ALA A 279 2.57 -16.86 14.96
C ALA A 279 3.81 -17.11 14.08
N ILE A 280 4.67 -16.10 13.89
CA ILE A 280 5.91 -16.20 13.13
C ILE A 280 6.87 -17.21 13.76
N LEU A 281 7.07 -17.13 15.08
CA LEU A 281 7.96 -18.03 15.81
C LEU A 281 7.44 -19.48 15.79
N SER A 282 6.14 -19.67 16.02
CA SER A 282 5.53 -21.02 16.04
C SER A 282 5.54 -21.70 14.67
N THR A 283 5.52 -20.94 13.58
CA THR A 283 5.62 -21.46 12.20
C THR A 283 7.05 -21.51 11.68
N GLN A 284 8.03 -21.07 12.46
CA GLN A 284 9.44 -20.96 12.05
C GLN A 284 9.59 -20.18 10.73
N SER A 285 8.76 -19.16 10.53
CA SER A 285 8.66 -18.45 9.26
C SER A 285 9.44 -17.13 9.20
N GLN A 286 10.16 -16.79 10.26
CA GLN A 286 10.89 -15.54 10.38
C GLN A 286 11.86 -15.30 9.22
N ALA A 287 12.69 -16.31 8.88
CA ALA A 287 13.61 -16.25 7.76
C ALA A 287 12.89 -16.19 6.40
N LYS A 288 11.77 -16.90 6.25
CA LYS A 288 10.95 -16.89 5.02
C LYS A 288 10.37 -15.50 4.72
N PHE A 289 10.05 -14.74 5.76
CA PHE A 289 9.57 -13.37 5.67
C PHE A 289 10.68 -12.32 5.70
N ASN A 290 11.95 -12.71 5.73
CA ASN A 290 13.11 -11.81 5.87
C ASN A 290 13.00 -10.88 7.08
N ILE A 291 12.43 -11.36 8.20
CA ILE A 291 12.29 -10.61 9.44
C ILE A 291 13.57 -10.77 10.27
N PRO A 292 14.25 -9.66 10.66
CA PRO A 292 15.44 -9.73 11.50
C PRO A 292 15.13 -10.32 12.88
N ASP A 293 16.12 -10.96 13.52
CA ASP A 293 15.96 -11.54 14.87
C ASP A 293 15.56 -10.50 15.93
N SER A 294 15.98 -9.26 15.73
CA SER A 294 15.58 -8.13 16.59
C SER A 294 14.14 -7.69 16.44
N PHE A 295 13.43 -8.16 15.40
CA PHE A 295 12.10 -7.65 15.02
C PHE A 295 12.08 -6.13 14.87
N SER A 296 13.16 -5.55 14.41
CA SER A 296 13.31 -4.10 14.20
C SER A 296 14.01 -3.82 12.88
N ARG A 297 13.76 -2.66 12.31
CA ARG A 297 14.42 -2.19 11.10
C ARG A 297 14.46 -0.65 11.05
N GLN A 298 15.23 -0.12 10.12
CA GLN A 298 15.19 1.29 9.75
C GLN A 298 14.35 1.48 8.49
N GLU A 299 13.59 2.56 8.44
CA GLU A 299 12.80 2.91 7.25
C GLU A 299 13.66 3.65 6.23
N THR A 300 13.52 3.29 4.96
CA THR A 300 14.26 3.91 3.84
C THR A 300 13.26 4.48 2.83
N LEU A 301 13.35 5.81 2.63
CA LEU A 301 12.59 6.54 1.61
C LEU A 301 13.59 7.29 0.72
N VAL A 302 13.40 7.19 -0.59
CA VAL A 302 14.17 7.90 -1.60
C VAL A 302 13.29 8.25 -2.81
N VAL A 303 13.73 9.17 -3.66
CA VAL A 303 13.02 9.59 -4.88
C VAL A 303 13.83 9.30 -6.13
#